data_9995d7da847a3f0626d541581668d741
#
_entry.id   9995d7da847a3f0626d541581668d741
#
_cell.length_a   1.000
_cell.length_b   1.000
_cell.length_c   1.000
_cell.angle_alpha   90.00
_cell.angle_beta   90.00
_cell.angle_gamma   90.00
#
_symmetry.space_group_name_H-M   'P 1'
#
loop_
_entity.id
_entity.type
_entity.pdbx_description
1 polymer ?
#
loop_
_entity_poly.entity_id
_entity_poly.type
_entity_poly.pdbx_seq_one_letter_code
_entity_poly.pdbx_strand_id
1 'polypeptide(L)'
;VSLSEDGKMLLVSYLSVQKGQILTKVVYYSFDGTKEKSQDYEVTSDEYPGVVAASAYYMDADTSAVVTDNSLLIYKGAEKPKLSKNITINKKIKSAFHSDKYIGLVLKNEGKGGYELCLYNKSGKKILSEDFTGDYANVKISGSQVLMYDGKKCSVYTRNGIHKYQGEVDDVILEIFPTFGVNKYIVMSANGMEV
;
A
#
# COMPACT_ATOMS: atom_id res chain seq x y z
N VAL A 1 8.52 2.45 8.21
CA VAL A 1 9.92 2.46 7.76
C VAL A 1 10.03 1.59 6.52
N SER A 2 10.73 2.07 5.47
CA SER A 2 10.96 1.35 4.23
C SER A 2 12.31 1.72 3.62
N LEU A 3 13.00 0.72 3.05
CA LEU A 3 14.23 0.92 2.28
C LEU A 3 13.91 1.02 0.78
N SER A 4 14.69 1.84 0.05
CA SER A 4 14.68 1.82 -1.41
C SER A 4 15.17 0.47 -1.94
N GLU A 5 14.80 0.14 -3.17
CA GLU A 5 15.17 -1.14 -3.82
C GLU A 5 16.70 -1.34 -3.87
N ASP A 6 17.47 -0.27 -4.08
CA ASP A 6 18.93 -0.30 -4.11
C ASP A 6 19.59 -0.18 -2.72
N GLY A 7 18.80 -0.09 -1.63
CA GLY A 7 19.27 0.00 -0.25
C GLY A 7 19.95 1.30 0.14
N LYS A 8 19.93 2.33 -0.71
CA LYS A 8 20.65 3.58 -0.47
C LYS A 8 19.85 4.61 0.34
N MET A 9 18.54 4.49 0.34
CA MET A 9 17.64 5.44 0.98
C MET A 9 16.71 4.75 1.96
N LEU A 10 16.49 5.39 3.11
CA LEU A 10 15.51 4.98 4.12
C LEU A 10 14.41 6.04 4.22
N LEU A 11 13.17 5.60 4.09
CA LEU A 11 11.98 6.40 4.37
C LEU A 11 11.45 6.07 5.76
N VAL A 12 11.26 7.08 6.59
CA VAL A 12 10.67 6.96 7.93
C VAL A 12 9.53 7.94 8.07
N SER A 13 8.41 7.50 8.58
CA SER A 13 7.34 8.39 9.06
C SER A 13 7.36 8.41 10.59
N TYR A 14 7.46 9.59 11.15
CA TYR A 14 7.36 9.84 12.59
C TYR A 14 5.99 10.41 12.93
N LEU A 15 5.44 9.96 14.03
CA LEU A 15 4.23 10.52 14.61
C LEU A 15 4.58 11.14 15.97
N SER A 16 4.23 12.39 16.14
CA SER A 16 4.43 13.12 17.39
C SER A 16 3.21 13.96 17.75
N VAL A 17 3.17 14.43 18.98
CA VAL A 17 2.19 15.42 19.42
C VAL A 17 2.94 16.69 19.81
N GLN A 18 2.68 17.77 19.11
CA GLN A 18 3.28 19.07 19.37
C GLN A 18 2.18 20.08 19.69
N LYS A 19 2.30 20.75 20.84
CA LYS A 19 1.30 21.75 21.32
C LYS A 19 -0.14 21.24 21.29
N GLY A 20 -0.34 19.95 21.61
CA GLY A 20 -1.66 19.30 21.61
C GLY A 20 -2.20 18.89 20.23
N GLN A 21 -1.43 19.06 19.16
CA GLN A 21 -1.77 18.62 17.81
C GLN A 21 -0.90 17.47 17.34
N ILE A 22 -1.52 16.53 16.64
CA ILE A 22 -0.81 15.44 15.95
C ILE A 22 0.04 16.06 14.83
N LEU A 23 1.27 15.55 14.68
CA LEU A 23 2.17 15.91 13.60
C LEU A 23 2.80 14.64 13.03
N THR A 24 2.61 14.39 11.76
CA THR A 24 3.40 13.42 11.00
C THR A 24 4.58 14.13 10.36
N LYS A 25 5.81 13.61 10.57
CA LYS A 25 7.01 14.02 9.84
C LYS A 25 7.46 12.86 8.96
N VAL A 26 7.54 13.08 7.66
CA VAL A 26 8.10 12.14 6.67
C VAL A 26 9.55 12.52 6.43
N VAL A 27 10.48 11.58 6.65
CA VAL A 27 11.92 11.86 6.59
C VAL A 27 12.60 10.84 5.69
N TYR A 28 13.51 11.32 4.88
CA TYR A 28 14.37 10.51 4.02
C TYR A 28 15.82 10.61 4.49
N TYR A 29 16.43 9.45 4.69
CA TYR A 29 17.83 9.31 5.08
C TYR A 29 18.62 8.65 3.95
N SER A 30 19.81 9.14 3.67
CA SER A 30 20.75 8.53 2.73
C SER A 30 21.76 7.66 3.47
N PHE A 31 22.02 6.46 2.96
CA PHE A 31 23.12 5.60 3.40
C PHE A 31 24.28 5.60 2.41
N ASP A 32 24.41 6.63 1.59
CA ASP A 32 25.58 6.81 0.74
C ASP A 32 26.82 7.01 1.65
N GLY A 33 27.67 5.98 1.70
CA GLY A 33 28.82 5.86 2.61
C GLY A 33 29.96 6.87 2.37
N THR A 34 29.73 7.93 1.60
CA THR A 34 30.73 8.97 1.30
C THR A 34 30.79 10.06 2.38
N LYS A 35 29.89 10.07 3.36
CA LYS A 35 29.85 11.07 4.44
C LYS A 35 30.57 10.60 5.69
N GLU A 36 31.75 11.16 5.95
CA GLU A 36 32.59 10.87 7.11
C GLU A 36 32.03 11.26 8.49
N LYS A 37 30.86 11.91 8.56
CA LYS A 37 30.26 12.37 9.83
C LYS A 37 28.81 11.91 9.98
N SER A 38 28.57 11.22 11.06
CA SER A 38 27.33 10.54 11.45
C SER A 38 26.12 11.46 11.76
N GLN A 39 26.10 12.73 11.39
CA GLN A 39 25.08 13.65 11.88
C GLN A 39 24.02 14.08 10.89
N ASP A 40 24.20 13.91 9.57
CA ASP A 40 23.20 14.38 8.61
C ASP A 40 22.95 13.37 7.47
N TYR A 41 22.44 12.21 7.83
CA TYR A 41 21.87 11.31 6.83
C TYR A 41 20.49 11.79 6.35
N GLU A 42 19.84 12.72 7.06
CA GLU A 42 18.58 13.34 6.63
C GLU A 42 18.82 14.18 5.38
N VAL A 43 18.22 13.78 4.25
CA VAL A 43 18.38 14.49 2.97
C VAL A 43 17.20 15.38 2.65
N THR A 44 16.01 15.00 3.14
CA THR A 44 14.79 15.82 3.05
C THR A 44 13.76 15.37 4.06
N SER A 45 12.90 16.29 4.47
CA SER A 45 11.73 15.98 5.29
C SER A 45 10.58 16.94 5.00
N ASP A 46 9.35 16.43 5.20
CA ASP A 46 8.11 17.19 5.13
C ASP A 46 7.26 16.95 6.37
N GLU A 47 6.53 17.97 6.81
CA GLU A 47 5.68 17.94 7.98
C GLU A 47 4.20 18.08 7.58
N TYR A 48 3.34 17.26 8.19
CA TYR A 48 1.91 17.20 7.96
C TYR A 48 1.15 17.36 9.28
N PRO A 49 0.78 18.60 9.68
CA PRO A 49 0.01 18.85 10.90
C PRO A 49 -1.41 18.28 10.81
N GLY A 50 -1.87 17.64 11.88
CA GLY A 50 -3.21 17.05 11.98
C GLY A 50 -3.42 15.79 11.17
N VAL A 51 -2.35 15.17 10.63
CA VAL A 51 -2.41 14.02 9.73
C VAL A 51 -1.69 12.84 10.35
N VAL A 52 -2.23 11.64 10.19
CA VAL A 52 -1.62 10.39 10.66
C VAL A 52 -1.17 9.57 9.45
N ALA A 53 0.14 9.29 9.34
CA ALA A 53 0.64 8.35 8.35
C ALA A 53 0.39 6.90 8.80
N ALA A 54 -0.43 6.18 8.03
CA ALA A 54 -0.75 4.78 8.28
C ALA A 54 0.33 3.83 7.74
N SER A 55 0.94 4.16 6.60
CA SER A 55 2.01 3.38 5.98
C SER A 55 2.92 4.24 5.12
N ALA A 56 4.18 3.82 5.00
CA ALA A 56 5.19 4.46 4.17
C ALA A 56 6.08 3.38 3.56
N TYR A 57 6.29 3.42 2.23
CA TYR A 57 7.05 2.41 1.51
C TYR A 57 7.66 2.92 0.22
N TYR A 58 8.80 2.34 -0.15
CA TYR A 58 9.38 2.49 -1.47
C TYR A 58 8.71 1.54 -2.46
N MET A 59 8.50 2.01 -3.68
CA MET A 59 8.01 1.23 -4.80
C MET A 59 9.14 0.79 -5.74
N ASP A 60 10.20 1.58 -5.78
CA ASP A 60 11.45 1.34 -6.50
C ASP A 60 12.56 2.24 -5.93
N ALA A 61 13.68 2.38 -6.64
CA ALA A 61 14.81 3.19 -6.19
C ALA A 61 14.52 4.71 -6.14
N ASP A 62 13.54 5.22 -6.91
CA ASP A 62 13.26 6.65 -7.05
C ASP A 62 11.84 7.08 -6.67
N THR A 63 10.97 6.15 -6.38
CA THR A 63 9.56 6.41 -6.09
C THR A 63 9.15 5.81 -4.76
N SER A 64 8.56 6.62 -3.91
CA SER A 64 7.98 6.17 -2.65
C SER A 64 6.59 6.74 -2.43
N ALA A 65 5.84 6.11 -1.54
CA ALA A 65 4.49 6.51 -1.19
C ALA A 65 4.28 6.53 0.32
N VAL A 66 3.49 7.49 0.77
CA VAL A 66 3.00 7.56 2.15
C VAL A 66 1.48 7.62 2.10
N VAL A 67 0.83 6.67 2.73
CA VAL A 67 -0.63 6.66 2.92
C VAL A 67 -0.93 7.24 4.28
N THR A 68 -1.70 8.32 4.28
CA THR A 68 -2.20 8.95 5.50
C THR A 68 -3.66 8.59 5.73
N ASP A 69 -4.24 9.08 6.81
CA ASP A 69 -5.66 8.92 7.11
C ASP A 69 -6.61 9.58 6.07
N ASN A 70 -6.10 10.53 5.28
CA ASN A 70 -6.90 11.29 4.31
C ASN A 70 -6.23 11.56 2.96
N SER A 71 -5.03 11.02 2.73
CA SER A 71 -4.27 11.31 1.50
C SER A 71 -3.35 10.16 1.09
N LEU A 72 -3.04 10.12 -0.20
CA LEU A 72 -1.93 9.37 -0.76
C LEU A 72 -0.88 10.35 -1.27
N LEU A 73 0.29 10.34 -0.65
CA LEU A 73 1.43 11.17 -0.99
C LEU A 73 2.41 10.33 -1.82
N ILE A 74 2.84 10.86 -2.96
CA ILE A 74 3.84 10.22 -3.82
C ILE A 74 5.06 11.12 -3.93
N TYR A 75 6.19 10.58 -3.57
CA TYR A 75 7.50 11.23 -3.65
C TYR A 75 8.31 10.66 -4.80
N LYS A 76 9.11 11.50 -5.41
CA LYS A 76 10.02 11.15 -6.50
C LYS A 76 11.41 11.72 -6.31
N GLY A 77 12.41 10.93 -6.69
CA GLY A 77 13.83 11.28 -6.67
C GLY A 77 14.66 10.27 -5.89
N ALA A 78 15.73 9.74 -6.49
CA ALA A 78 16.59 8.74 -5.89
C ALA A 78 17.46 9.31 -4.77
N GLU A 79 18.04 10.51 -4.96
CA GLU A 79 18.96 11.11 -3.98
C GLU A 79 18.29 12.12 -3.05
N LYS A 80 17.32 12.87 -3.55
CA LYS A 80 16.57 13.88 -2.81
C LYS A 80 15.09 13.79 -3.16
N PRO A 81 14.34 12.88 -2.53
CA PRO A 81 12.91 12.71 -2.77
C PRO A 81 12.15 14.01 -2.51
N LYS A 82 11.23 14.35 -3.43
CA LYS A 82 10.33 15.50 -3.31
C LYS A 82 8.91 15.07 -3.52
N LEU A 83 7.97 15.71 -2.82
CA LEU A 83 6.54 15.48 -3.02
C LEU A 83 6.16 15.79 -4.47
N SER A 84 5.76 14.77 -5.20
CA SER A 84 5.32 14.84 -6.60
C SER A 84 3.82 14.96 -6.73
N LYS A 85 3.08 14.23 -5.86
CA LYS A 85 1.61 14.24 -5.82
C LYS A 85 1.11 14.16 -4.39
N ASN A 86 0.07 14.93 -4.12
CA ASN A 86 -0.79 14.80 -2.94
C ASN A 86 -2.22 14.55 -3.45
N ILE A 87 -2.72 13.35 -3.19
CA ILE A 87 -4.03 12.89 -3.67
C ILE A 87 -4.94 12.79 -2.45
N THR A 88 -5.90 13.69 -2.36
CA THR A 88 -6.90 13.67 -1.27
C THR A 88 -7.81 12.46 -1.39
N ILE A 89 -8.01 11.74 -0.30
CA ILE A 89 -8.91 10.60 -0.17
C ILE A 89 -10.06 11.02 0.73
N ASN A 90 -11.24 11.18 0.13
CA ASN A 90 -12.43 11.66 0.86
C ASN A 90 -13.21 10.55 1.57
N LYS A 91 -12.83 9.29 1.40
CA LYS A 91 -13.43 8.14 2.07
C LYS A 91 -12.49 7.60 3.15
N LYS A 92 -13.07 7.00 4.19
CA LYS A 92 -12.27 6.36 5.23
C LYS A 92 -11.47 5.19 4.64
N ILE A 93 -10.15 5.25 4.81
CA ILE A 93 -9.24 4.17 4.40
C ILE A 93 -9.36 3.03 5.41
N LYS A 94 -9.72 1.84 4.95
CA LYS A 94 -9.75 0.63 5.74
C LYS A 94 -8.39 -0.05 5.76
N SER A 95 -7.79 -0.22 4.59
CA SER A 95 -6.47 -0.82 4.43
C SER A 95 -5.73 -0.25 3.23
N ALA A 96 -4.41 -0.32 3.28
CA ALA A 96 -3.50 0.03 2.20
C ALA A 96 -2.55 -1.15 1.95
N PHE A 97 -2.24 -1.39 0.68
CA PHE A 97 -1.35 -2.43 0.23
C PHE A 97 -0.59 -1.96 -1.01
N HIS A 98 0.52 -2.58 -1.33
CA HIS A 98 1.34 -2.13 -2.45
C HIS A 98 2.08 -3.27 -3.14
N SER A 99 2.59 -2.96 -4.31
CA SER A 99 3.61 -3.69 -5.04
C SER A 99 4.65 -2.71 -5.57
N ASP A 100 5.64 -3.22 -6.30
CA ASP A 100 6.61 -2.42 -7.06
C ASP A 100 5.97 -1.45 -8.08
N LYS A 101 4.73 -1.67 -8.50
CA LYS A 101 4.04 -0.92 -9.58
C LYS A 101 2.81 -0.16 -9.14
N TYR A 102 2.15 -0.60 -8.07
CA TYR A 102 0.83 -0.12 -7.70
C TYR A 102 0.69 0.12 -6.21
N ILE A 103 -0.15 1.09 -5.89
CA ILE A 103 -0.63 1.37 -4.53
C ILE A 103 -2.11 1.06 -4.51
N GLY A 104 -2.51 0.18 -3.61
CA GLY A 104 -3.91 -0.20 -3.43
C GLY A 104 -4.49 0.38 -2.14
N LEU A 105 -5.73 0.81 -2.22
CA LEU A 105 -6.52 1.26 -1.07
C LEU A 105 -7.86 0.54 -1.06
N VAL A 106 -8.27 0.08 0.11
CA VAL A 106 -9.65 -0.32 0.37
C VAL A 106 -10.32 0.81 1.14
N LEU A 107 -11.33 1.41 0.54
CA LEU A 107 -12.05 2.56 1.07
C LEU A 107 -13.44 2.14 1.51
N LYS A 108 -13.91 2.65 2.66
CA LYS A 108 -15.26 2.37 3.16
C LYS A 108 -16.28 3.19 2.39
N ASN A 109 -17.33 2.56 1.87
CA ASN A 109 -18.48 3.25 1.27
C ASN A 109 -19.46 3.66 2.36
N GLU A 110 -19.58 4.95 2.62
CA GLU A 110 -20.56 5.49 3.56
C GLU A 110 -21.95 5.50 2.91
N GLY A 111 -22.96 5.04 3.64
CA GLY A 111 -24.37 5.07 3.22
C GLY A 111 -24.84 3.93 2.33
N LYS A 112 -23.99 3.26 1.57
CA LYS A 112 -24.35 2.13 0.71
C LYS A 112 -23.93 0.76 1.26
N GLY A 113 -23.11 0.76 2.31
CA GLY A 113 -22.41 -0.45 2.76
C GLY A 113 -21.34 -0.91 1.78
N GLY A 114 -20.47 -1.84 2.22
CA GLY A 114 -19.38 -2.35 1.40
C GLY A 114 -18.18 -1.40 1.30
N TYR A 115 -17.36 -1.64 0.29
CA TYR A 115 -16.07 -1.00 0.12
C TYR A 115 -15.80 -0.67 -1.34
N GLU A 116 -14.87 0.25 -1.58
CA GLU A 116 -14.29 0.54 -2.89
C GLU A 116 -12.82 0.08 -2.92
N LEU A 117 -12.48 -0.74 -3.90
CA LEU A 117 -11.11 -1.11 -4.22
C LEU A 117 -10.53 -0.10 -5.20
N CYS A 118 -9.49 0.62 -4.78
CA CYS A 118 -8.77 1.57 -5.62
C CYS A 118 -7.35 1.09 -5.88
N LEU A 119 -6.86 1.23 -7.12
CA LEU A 119 -5.44 1.11 -7.45
C LEU A 119 -4.94 2.41 -8.06
N TYR A 120 -3.75 2.79 -7.65
CA TYR A 120 -3.00 3.93 -8.18
C TYR A 120 -1.67 3.43 -8.74
N ASN A 121 -1.23 4.00 -9.85
CA ASN A 121 0.12 3.76 -10.34
C ASN A 121 1.16 4.70 -9.68
N LYS A 122 2.45 4.53 -9.99
CA LYS A 122 3.55 5.35 -9.48
C LYS A 122 3.45 6.85 -9.80
N SER A 123 2.63 7.25 -10.78
CA SER A 123 2.38 8.66 -11.07
C SER A 123 1.17 9.22 -10.32
N GLY A 124 0.51 8.43 -9.47
CA GLY A 124 -0.69 8.84 -8.74
C GLY A 124 -1.96 8.83 -9.56
N LYS A 125 -1.95 8.26 -10.76
CA LYS A 125 -3.17 8.08 -11.55
C LYS A 125 -3.95 6.90 -11.00
N LYS A 126 -5.24 7.12 -10.65
CA LYS A 126 -6.16 6.04 -10.31
C LYS A 126 -6.42 5.21 -11.57
N ILE A 127 -6.13 3.91 -11.52
CA ILE A 127 -6.26 2.96 -12.63
C ILE A 127 -7.37 1.94 -12.41
N LEU A 128 -7.83 1.82 -11.16
CA LEU A 128 -8.94 0.95 -10.77
C LEU A 128 -9.79 1.67 -9.72
N SER A 129 -11.09 1.49 -9.81
CA SER A 129 -12.09 1.92 -8.83
C SER A 129 -13.30 0.99 -8.96
N GLU A 130 -13.41 0.01 -8.07
CA GLU A 130 -14.47 -1.01 -8.12
C GLU A 130 -15.12 -1.16 -6.75
N ASP A 131 -16.44 -1.07 -6.72
CA ASP A 131 -17.21 -1.34 -5.51
C ASP A 131 -17.32 -2.85 -5.29
N PHE A 132 -17.21 -3.28 -4.04
CA PHE A 132 -17.36 -4.68 -3.66
C PHE A 132 -18.04 -4.84 -2.30
N THR A 133 -18.59 -6.02 -2.07
CA THR A 133 -19.15 -6.43 -0.80
C THR A 133 -18.28 -7.52 -0.17
N GLY A 134 -18.35 -7.65 1.14
CA GLY A 134 -17.49 -8.54 1.92
C GLY A 134 -16.41 -7.78 2.67
N ASP A 135 -16.05 -8.29 3.80
CA ASP A 135 -15.01 -7.74 4.65
C ASP A 135 -13.81 -8.68 4.61
N TYR A 136 -12.76 -8.25 3.95
CA TYR A 136 -11.53 -9.03 3.79
C TYR A 136 -10.42 -8.40 4.63
N ALA A 137 -9.83 -9.19 5.54
CA ALA A 137 -8.73 -8.75 6.38
C ALA A 137 -7.41 -8.65 5.58
N ASN A 138 -7.24 -9.53 4.60
CA ASN A 138 -6.04 -9.61 3.78
C ASN A 138 -6.34 -9.15 2.36
N VAL A 139 -5.57 -8.18 1.90
CA VAL A 139 -5.65 -7.68 0.52
C VAL A 139 -4.23 -7.47 -0.01
N LYS A 140 -3.92 -8.06 -1.15
CA LYS A 140 -2.60 -7.91 -1.77
C LYS A 140 -2.66 -7.87 -3.30
N ILE A 141 -1.62 -7.32 -3.91
CA ILE A 141 -1.39 -7.38 -5.35
C ILE A 141 -0.39 -8.49 -5.63
N SER A 142 -0.73 -9.37 -6.55
CA SER A 142 0.17 -10.40 -7.06
C SER A 142 0.10 -10.40 -8.58
N GLY A 143 1.19 -9.97 -9.21
CA GLY A 143 1.25 -9.76 -10.66
C GLY A 143 0.22 -8.75 -11.15
N SER A 144 -0.74 -9.20 -11.95
CA SER A 144 -1.83 -8.35 -12.49
C SER A 144 -3.16 -8.52 -11.74
N GLN A 145 -3.15 -9.11 -10.56
CA GLN A 145 -4.36 -9.45 -9.81
C GLN A 145 -4.33 -8.86 -8.41
N VAL A 146 -5.51 -8.54 -7.89
CA VAL A 146 -5.74 -8.23 -6.48
C VAL A 146 -6.44 -9.42 -5.85
N LEU A 147 -5.81 -9.98 -4.83
CA LEU A 147 -6.30 -11.09 -4.05
C LEU A 147 -6.79 -10.57 -2.71
N MET A 148 -8.03 -10.90 -2.37
CA MET A 148 -8.65 -10.52 -1.09
C MET A 148 -9.14 -11.78 -0.40
N TYR A 149 -8.85 -11.95 0.88
CA TYR A 149 -9.31 -13.11 1.63
C TYR A 149 -9.43 -12.84 3.13
N ASP A 150 -10.34 -13.58 3.76
CA ASP A 150 -10.53 -13.60 5.20
C ASP A 150 -11.26 -14.90 5.61
N GLY A 151 -10.71 -15.62 6.60
CA GLY A 151 -11.22 -16.92 6.98
C GLY A 151 -11.22 -17.87 5.78
N LYS A 152 -12.41 -18.35 5.37
CA LYS A 152 -12.60 -19.23 4.21
C LYS A 152 -12.98 -18.48 2.92
N LYS A 153 -13.25 -17.18 3.03
CA LYS A 153 -13.75 -16.36 1.92
C LYS A 153 -12.61 -15.77 1.14
N CYS A 154 -12.75 -15.75 -0.18
CA CYS A 154 -11.82 -15.04 -1.05
C CYS A 154 -12.51 -14.40 -2.24
N SER A 155 -11.86 -13.38 -2.79
CA SER A 155 -12.28 -12.68 -4.00
C SER A 155 -11.04 -12.26 -4.79
N VAL A 156 -11.15 -12.32 -6.11
CA VAL A 156 -10.05 -12.02 -7.03
C VAL A 156 -10.50 -11.03 -8.08
N TYR A 157 -9.76 -9.94 -8.20
CA TYR A 157 -9.92 -8.95 -9.26
C TYR A 157 -8.67 -8.86 -10.13
N THR A 158 -8.85 -8.59 -11.42
CA THR A 158 -7.74 -8.11 -12.21
C THR A 158 -7.47 -6.63 -11.92
N ARG A 159 -6.27 -6.15 -12.23
CA ARG A 159 -5.94 -4.70 -12.15
C ARG A 159 -6.82 -3.82 -13.05
N ASN A 160 -7.54 -4.39 -14.00
CA ASN A 160 -8.44 -3.68 -14.92
C ASN A 160 -9.92 -3.76 -14.46
N GLY A 161 -10.19 -4.22 -13.23
CA GLY A 161 -11.53 -4.26 -12.65
C GLY A 161 -12.36 -5.50 -12.99
N ILE A 162 -11.83 -6.47 -13.72
CA ILE A 162 -12.56 -7.71 -13.99
C ILE A 162 -12.59 -8.54 -12.70
N HIS A 163 -13.78 -8.74 -12.15
CA HIS A 163 -14.02 -9.65 -11.04
C HIS A 163 -13.96 -11.10 -11.55
N LYS A 164 -12.92 -11.82 -11.17
CA LYS A 164 -12.65 -13.18 -11.66
C LYS A 164 -13.31 -14.25 -10.83
N TYR A 165 -13.33 -14.06 -9.53
CA TYR A 165 -13.83 -15.07 -8.59
C TYR A 165 -14.26 -14.42 -7.28
N GLN A 166 -15.31 -14.99 -6.69
CA GLN A 166 -15.69 -14.77 -5.29
C GLN A 166 -16.31 -16.06 -4.78
N GLY A 167 -15.86 -16.54 -3.62
CA GLY A 167 -16.37 -17.77 -3.04
C GLY A 167 -15.74 -18.10 -1.72
N GLU A 168 -15.99 -19.32 -1.28
CA GLU A 168 -15.41 -19.91 -0.08
C GLU A 168 -14.66 -21.19 -0.47
N VAL A 169 -13.63 -21.49 0.31
CA VAL A 169 -12.85 -22.74 0.25
C VAL A 169 -13.11 -23.56 1.51
N ASP A 170 -12.73 -24.82 1.51
CA ASP A 170 -13.06 -25.75 2.60
C ASP A 170 -12.35 -25.40 3.91
N ASP A 171 -11.13 -24.86 3.84
CA ASP A 171 -10.31 -24.54 5.00
C ASP A 171 -10.03 -23.05 5.16
N VAL A 172 -9.56 -22.64 6.35
CA VAL A 172 -9.13 -21.27 6.63
C VAL A 172 -7.89 -20.96 5.81
N ILE A 173 -8.00 -19.92 5.01
CA ILE A 173 -6.94 -19.44 4.12
C ILE A 173 -5.85 -18.75 4.95
N LEU A 174 -4.63 -19.25 4.85
CA LEU A 174 -3.42 -18.59 5.36
C LEU A 174 -2.82 -17.69 4.30
N GLU A 175 -2.79 -18.17 3.04
CA GLU A 175 -2.24 -17.42 1.92
C GLU A 175 -2.81 -17.90 0.58
N ILE A 176 -2.90 -17.00 -0.41
CA ILE A 176 -3.30 -17.33 -1.79
C ILE A 176 -2.23 -16.84 -2.75
N PHE A 177 -1.87 -17.69 -3.70
CA PHE A 177 -0.91 -17.37 -4.77
C PHE A 177 -1.54 -17.64 -6.14
N PRO A 178 -1.42 -16.74 -7.13
CA PRO A 178 -1.75 -17.08 -8.51
C PRO A 178 -0.69 -18.06 -9.05
N THR A 179 -1.12 -19.02 -9.85
CA THR A 179 -0.20 -19.91 -10.59
C THR A 179 0.10 -19.35 -11.97
N PHE A 180 1.01 -20.01 -12.70
CA PHE A 180 1.27 -19.72 -14.12
C PHE A 180 0.10 -20.11 -15.04
N GLY A 181 -0.84 -20.92 -14.55
CA GLY A 181 -2.05 -21.29 -15.29
C GLY A 181 -3.12 -20.22 -15.26
N VAL A 182 -3.93 -20.15 -16.31
CA VAL A 182 -5.07 -19.24 -16.37
C VAL A 182 -6.13 -19.69 -15.36
N ASN A 183 -6.52 -18.79 -14.44
CA ASN A 183 -7.56 -19.01 -13.43
C ASN A 183 -7.27 -20.14 -12.42
N LYS A 184 -6.00 -20.45 -12.17
CA LYS A 184 -5.60 -21.38 -11.11
C LYS A 184 -4.88 -20.64 -9.99
N TYR A 185 -5.16 -21.03 -8.77
CA TYR A 185 -4.60 -20.46 -7.55
C TYR A 185 -4.16 -21.57 -6.62
N ILE A 186 -3.05 -21.35 -5.93
CA ILE A 186 -2.68 -22.19 -4.80
C ILE A 186 -3.25 -21.52 -3.55
N VAL A 187 -4.05 -22.24 -2.83
CA VAL A 187 -4.56 -21.84 -1.51
C VAL A 187 -3.81 -22.65 -0.46
N MET A 188 -3.10 -21.94 0.39
CA MET A 188 -2.42 -22.51 1.53
C MET A 188 -3.33 -22.38 2.75
N SER A 189 -3.60 -23.49 3.42
CA SER A 189 -4.35 -23.59 4.65
C SER A 189 -3.53 -24.24 5.76
N ALA A 190 -4.06 -24.29 6.96
CA ALA A 190 -3.42 -25.02 8.07
C ALA A 190 -3.33 -26.54 7.82
N ASN A 191 -4.20 -27.09 6.96
CA ASN A 191 -4.29 -28.52 6.64
C ASN A 191 -3.54 -28.92 5.38
N GLY A 192 -2.97 -27.97 4.62
CA GLY A 192 -2.21 -28.25 3.40
C GLY A 192 -2.32 -27.16 2.33
N MET A 193 -2.01 -27.55 1.09
CA MET A 193 -2.12 -26.71 -0.10
C MET A 193 -3.06 -27.34 -1.12
N GLU A 194 -3.94 -26.52 -1.68
CA GLU A 194 -4.89 -26.87 -2.74
C GLU A 194 -4.65 -26.01 -3.99
N VAL A 195 -5.01 -26.54 -5.18
CA VAL A 195 -4.83 -25.87 -6.48
C VAL A 195 -6.14 -25.69 -7.22
#